data_1d539e976f02b0411231c37854df4098
#
_entry.id   1d539e976f02b0411231c37854df4098
#
_cell.length_a   1.000
_cell.length_b   1.000
_cell.length_c   1.000
_cell.angle_alpha   90.00
_cell.angle_beta   90.00
_cell.angle_gamma   90.00
#
_symmetry.space_group_name_H-M   'P 1'
#
loop_
_entity.id
_entity.type
_entity.pdbx_description
1 polymer ?
#
loop_
_entity_poly.entity_id
_entity_poly.type
_entity_poly.pdbx_seq_one_letter_code
_entity_poly.pdbx_strand_id
1 'polypeptide(L)'
;MTTPVIYDISIGKHKPHSGTQTSCPFCHRETLTDILDEKGDIIWLMNKYPVFRNTYPTVIIESAVHETDLTEYTKEKARQVISFGLEKWNLLERDPRFRSVIYFRNYGPESGGSQRH
;
A
#
# COMPACT_ATOMS: atom_id res chain seq x y z
N MET A 1 -18.90 11.21 15.53
CA MET A 1 -19.59 10.67 14.34
C MET A 1 -18.62 9.79 13.56
N THR A 2 -18.94 8.51 13.44
CA THR A 2 -18.11 7.56 12.71
C THR A 2 -18.43 7.62 11.22
N THR A 3 -17.39 7.62 10.38
CA THR A 3 -17.58 7.47 8.94
C THR A 3 -17.87 6.00 8.65
N PRO A 4 -18.98 5.68 7.99
CA PRO A 4 -19.26 4.28 7.69
C PRO A 4 -18.22 3.72 6.71
N VAL A 5 -17.82 2.48 6.96
CA VAL A 5 -16.97 1.72 6.06
C VAL A 5 -17.88 0.86 5.20
N ILE A 6 -17.83 1.06 3.89
CA ILE A 6 -18.69 0.33 2.94
C ILE A 6 -17.82 -0.58 2.10
N TYR A 7 -18.04 -1.89 2.24
CA TYR A 7 -17.40 -2.89 1.40
C TYR A 7 -18.18 -3.04 0.10
N ASP A 8 -17.49 -2.91 -1.02
CA ASP A 8 -18.09 -3.06 -2.33
C ASP A 8 -17.63 -4.39 -2.95
N ILE A 9 -18.57 -5.33 -3.03
CA ILE A 9 -18.31 -6.66 -3.57
C ILE A 9 -17.84 -6.60 -5.03
N SER A 10 -18.37 -5.65 -5.81
CA SER A 10 -17.99 -5.51 -7.22
C SER A 10 -16.52 -5.13 -7.36
N ILE A 11 -16.02 -4.27 -6.47
CA ILE A 11 -14.60 -3.89 -6.44
C ILE A 11 -13.75 -5.10 -6.07
N GLY A 12 -14.15 -5.84 -5.04
CA GLY A 12 -13.43 -7.03 -4.59
C GLY A 12 -13.33 -8.11 -5.66
N LYS A 13 -14.35 -8.27 -6.48
CA LYS A 13 -14.37 -9.25 -7.58
C LYS A 13 -13.36 -8.90 -8.69
N HIS A 14 -13.03 -7.64 -8.86
CA HIS A 14 -12.06 -7.20 -9.86
C HIS A 14 -10.62 -7.19 -9.35
N LYS A 15 -10.42 -7.40 -8.05
CA LYS A 15 -9.09 -7.46 -7.46
C LYS A 15 -8.41 -8.76 -7.84
N PRO A 16 -7.12 -8.72 -8.27
CA PRO A 16 -6.36 -9.95 -8.52
C PRO A 16 -6.27 -10.81 -7.27
N HIS A 17 -6.42 -12.11 -7.44
CA HIS A 17 -6.22 -13.05 -6.34
C HIS A 17 -4.73 -13.23 -6.05
N SER A 18 -4.40 -13.36 -4.77
CA SER A 18 -3.03 -13.61 -4.34
C SER A 18 -2.48 -14.89 -4.98
N GLY A 19 -1.28 -14.79 -5.53
CA GLY A 19 -0.57 -15.94 -6.12
C GLY A 19 -1.02 -16.33 -7.52
N THR A 20 -2.00 -15.63 -8.12
CA THR A 20 -2.47 -15.92 -9.49
C THR A 20 -1.80 -15.09 -10.56
N GLN A 21 -1.15 -14.00 -10.19
CA GLN A 21 -0.44 -13.15 -11.14
C GLN A 21 0.89 -13.76 -11.55
N THR A 22 1.16 -13.81 -12.86
CA THR A 22 2.40 -14.34 -13.41
C THR A 22 3.56 -13.36 -13.33
N SER A 23 3.26 -12.06 -13.17
CA SER A 23 4.28 -11.02 -12.99
C SER A 23 3.85 -10.04 -11.90
N CYS A 24 4.81 -9.57 -11.13
CA CYS A 24 4.57 -8.59 -10.08
C CYS A 24 4.66 -7.17 -10.67
N PRO A 25 3.58 -6.38 -10.63
CA PRO A 25 3.63 -5.00 -11.14
C PRO A 25 4.62 -4.12 -10.36
N PHE A 26 4.88 -4.44 -9.10
CA PHE A 26 5.80 -3.65 -8.27
C PHE A 26 7.27 -3.89 -8.62
N CYS A 27 7.58 -4.96 -9.34
CA CYS A 27 8.91 -5.21 -9.90
C CYS A 27 9.15 -4.43 -11.19
N HIS A 28 8.09 -4.00 -11.87
CA HIS A 28 8.15 -3.24 -13.12
C HIS A 28 7.86 -1.77 -12.85
N ARG A 29 8.79 -1.11 -12.19
CA ARG A 29 8.63 0.27 -11.70
C ARG A 29 8.37 1.28 -12.81
N GLU A 30 8.87 1.00 -14.01
CA GLU A 30 8.66 1.81 -15.21
C GLU A 30 7.19 1.83 -15.65
N THR A 31 6.38 0.87 -15.22
CA THR A 31 4.96 0.80 -15.56
C THR A 31 4.06 1.42 -14.49
N LEU A 32 4.62 1.83 -13.35
CA LEU A 32 3.83 2.39 -12.26
C LEU A 32 3.30 3.77 -12.62
N THR A 33 2.04 4.04 -12.23
CA THR A 33 1.37 5.32 -12.44
C THR A 33 0.84 5.84 -11.11
N ASP A 34 0.42 7.12 -11.11
CA ASP A 34 -0.17 7.76 -9.94
C ASP A 34 0.74 7.73 -8.71
N ILE A 35 2.04 7.92 -8.95
CA ILE A 35 3.04 8.02 -7.90
C ILE A 35 2.87 9.36 -7.19
N LEU A 36 2.74 9.31 -5.86
CA LEU A 36 2.57 10.49 -5.01
C LEU A 36 3.90 11.01 -4.47
N ASP A 37 4.80 10.10 -4.12
CA ASP A 37 6.14 10.44 -3.65
C ASP A 37 7.03 9.21 -3.65
N GLU A 38 8.34 9.43 -3.60
CA GLU A 38 9.30 8.33 -3.52
C GLU A 38 10.56 8.76 -2.78
N LYS A 39 11.23 7.78 -2.16
CA LYS A 39 12.49 7.99 -1.47
C LYS A 39 13.34 6.74 -1.60
N GLY A 40 14.43 6.82 -2.37
CA GLY A 40 15.22 5.65 -2.70
C GLY A 40 14.37 4.63 -3.46
N ASP A 41 14.29 3.43 -2.94
CA ASP A 41 13.46 2.36 -3.53
C ASP A 41 12.05 2.27 -2.94
N ILE A 42 11.69 3.18 -2.02
CA ILE A 42 10.36 3.25 -1.42
C ILE A 42 9.47 4.15 -2.28
N ILE A 43 8.29 3.67 -2.66
CA ILE A 43 7.35 4.40 -3.52
C ILE A 43 5.98 4.45 -2.86
N TRP A 44 5.38 5.64 -2.81
CA TRP A 44 4.02 5.86 -2.37
C TRP A 44 3.15 6.22 -3.58
N LEU A 45 2.08 5.48 -3.80
CA LEU A 45 1.24 5.63 -4.98
C LEU A 45 -0.22 5.30 -4.66
N MET A 46 -1.11 5.66 -5.58
CA MET A 46 -2.52 5.31 -5.46
C MET A 46 -2.72 3.81 -5.68
N ASN A 47 -3.65 3.23 -4.93
CA ASN A 47 -4.02 1.83 -5.10
C ASN A 47 -5.00 1.68 -6.28
N LYS A 48 -4.66 0.82 -7.23
CA LYS A 48 -5.53 0.54 -8.38
C LYS A 48 -6.75 -0.32 -8.02
N TYR A 49 -6.70 -1.02 -6.90
CA TYR A 49 -7.74 -1.98 -6.51
C TYR A 49 -8.28 -1.63 -5.12
N PRO A 50 -9.00 -0.49 -5.00
CA PRO A 50 -9.56 -0.09 -3.71
C PRO A 50 -10.65 -1.07 -3.28
N VAL A 51 -10.74 -1.32 -1.97
CA VAL A 51 -11.74 -2.23 -1.41
C VAL A 51 -12.95 -1.48 -0.87
N PHE A 52 -12.76 -0.23 -0.45
CA PHE A 52 -13.80 0.59 0.15
C PHE A 52 -14.14 1.79 -0.71
N ARG A 53 -15.42 2.19 -0.69
CA ARG A 53 -15.88 3.42 -1.34
C ARG A 53 -15.54 4.63 -0.49
N ASN A 54 -15.46 5.79 -1.15
CA ASN A 54 -15.26 7.08 -0.49
C ASN A 54 -13.99 7.12 0.36
N THR A 55 -12.94 6.48 -0.13
CA THR A 55 -11.64 6.46 0.53
C THR A 55 -10.57 7.01 -0.40
N TYR A 56 -9.43 7.35 0.19
CA TYR A 56 -8.23 7.72 -0.55
C TYR A 56 -7.22 6.58 -0.37
N PRO A 57 -7.34 5.52 -1.19
CA PRO A 57 -6.55 4.31 -1.01
C PRO A 57 -5.17 4.46 -1.60
N THR A 58 -4.15 4.30 -0.77
CA THR A 58 -2.75 4.36 -1.22
C THR A 58 -1.99 3.12 -0.80
N VAL A 59 -0.86 2.91 -1.45
CA VAL A 59 0.03 1.80 -1.18
C VAL A 59 1.45 2.34 -1.05
N ILE A 60 2.21 1.78 -0.14
CA ILE A 60 3.64 2.01 -0.05
C ILE A 60 4.35 0.73 -0.50
N ILE A 61 5.14 0.82 -1.55
CA ILE A 61 6.07 -0.22 -1.95
C ILE A 61 7.35 0.01 -1.15
N GLU A 62 7.68 -0.92 -0.27
CA GLU A 62 8.75 -0.73 0.71
C GLU A 62 10.14 -0.95 0.15
N SER A 63 10.27 -1.73 -0.91
CA SER A 63 11.57 -2.19 -1.40
C SER A 63 11.50 -2.52 -2.88
N ALA A 64 12.65 -2.52 -3.54
CA ALA A 64 12.79 -3.04 -4.90
C ALA A 64 12.86 -4.58 -4.92
N VAL A 65 13.11 -5.20 -3.78
CA VAL A 65 13.19 -6.66 -3.67
C VAL A 65 11.80 -7.28 -3.62
N HIS A 66 11.56 -8.30 -4.44
CA HIS A 66 10.24 -8.88 -4.61
C HIS A 66 9.72 -9.56 -3.34
N GLU A 67 10.28 -10.66 -2.95
CA GLU A 67 9.84 -11.39 -1.76
C GLU A 67 10.73 -11.04 -0.57
N THR A 68 10.30 -10.05 0.21
CA THR A 68 11.01 -9.68 1.42
C THR A 68 10.03 -9.28 2.52
N ASP A 69 10.50 -9.24 3.72
CA ASP A 69 9.70 -8.90 4.89
C ASP A 69 10.48 -7.97 5.82
N LEU A 70 9.73 -7.29 6.67
CA LEU A 70 10.29 -6.36 7.64
C LEU A 70 11.37 -6.99 8.52
N THR A 71 11.22 -8.27 8.84
CA THR A 71 12.19 -9.04 9.63
C THR A 71 13.52 -9.26 8.92
N GLU A 72 13.52 -9.17 7.58
CA GLU A 72 14.72 -9.36 6.75
C GLU A 72 15.44 -8.06 6.46
N TYR A 73 14.83 -6.93 6.78
CA TYR A 73 15.44 -5.62 6.55
C TYR A 73 16.58 -5.37 7.53
N THR A 74 17.59 -4.63 7.07
CA THR A 74 18.55 -4.04 7.99
C THR A 74 17.85 -3.04 8.90
N LYS A 75 18.46 -2.73 10.04
CA LYS A 75 17.92 -1.71 10.95
C LYS A 75 17.71 -0.38 10.24
N GLU A 76 18.64 0.00 9.38
CA GLU A 76 18.57 1.22 8.58
C GLU A 76 17.37 1.20 7.62
N LYS A 77 17.20 0.09 6.89
CA LYS A 77 16.08 -0.06 5.96
C LYS A 77 14.74 -0.04 6.68
N ALA A 78 14.63 -0.73 7.81
CA ALA A 78 13.41 -0.74 8.61
C ALA A 78 13.05 0.67 9.10
N ARG A 79 14.03 1.45 9.53
CA ARG A 79 13.83 2.85 9.91
C ARG A 79 13.32 3.70 8.76
N GLN A 80 13.92 3.54 7.58
CA GLN A 80 13.50 4.27 6.38
C GLN A 80 12.06 3.97 6.01
N VAL A 81 11.67 2.70 6.00
CA VAL A 81 10.31 2.26 5.66
C VAL A 81 9.30 2.83 6.65
N ILE A 82 9.55 2.66 7.94
CA ILE A 82 8.64 3.11 9.00
C ILE A 82 8.55 4.64 9.01
N SER A 83 9.68 5.33 8.92
CA SER A 83 9.71 6.79 8.91
C SER A 83 8.98 7.37 7.71
N PHE A 84 9.15 6.77 6.55
CA PHE A 84 8.44 7.19 5.33
C PHE A 84 6.92 7.00 5.50
N GLY A 85 6.49 5.85 5.99
CA GLY A 85 5.08 5.57 6.23
C GLY A 85 4.45 6.52 7.23
N LEU A 86 5.12 6.78 8.34
CA LEU A 86 4.64 7.72 9.36
C LEU A 86 4.58 9.16 8.83
N GLU A 87 5.54 9.56 8.01
CA GLU A 87 5.52 10.87 7.36
C GLU A 87 4.27 11.03 6.49
N LYS A 88 3.93 10.02 5.68
CA LYS A 88 2.75 10.06 4.82
C LYS A 88 1.46 9.97 5.64
N TRP A 89 1.44 9.18 6.68
CA TRP A 89 0.33 9.12 7.62
C TRP A 89 0.06 10.50 8.23
N ASN A 90 1.09 11.16 8.73
CA ASN A 90 0.97 12.52 9.28
C ASN A 90 0.49 13.53 8.25
N LEU A 91 0.99 13.44 7.02
CA LEU A 91 0.58 14.32 5.93
C LEU A 91 -0.93 14.19 5.67
N LEU A 92 -1.44 12.97 5.61
CA LEU A 92 -2.86 12.70 5.39
C LEU A 92 -3.72 13.08 6.60
N GLU A 93 -3.23 12.86 7.81
CA GLU A 93 -3.92 13.25 9.05
C GLU A 93 -4.17 14.75 9.13
N ARG A 94 -3.28 15.57 8.58
CA ARG A 94 -3.40 17.01 8.55
C ARG A 94 -4.28 17.53 7.43
N ASP A 95 -4.62 16.68 6.48
CA ASP A 95 -5.44 17.06 5.34
C ASP A 95 -6.91 17.11 5.77
N PRO A 96 -7.59 18.28 5.66
CA PRO A 96 -8.97 18.43 6.12
C PRO A 96 -9.97 17.59 5.32
N ARG A 97 -9.59 17.03 4.16
CA ARG A 97 -10.44 16.15 3.37
C ARG A 97 -10.68 14.81 4.05
N PHE A 98 -9.79 14.40 4.97
CA PHE A 98 -9.83 13.07 5.57
C PHE A 98 -10.14 13.16 7.06
N ARG A 99 -11.16 12.40 7.50
CA ARG A 99 -11.56 12.35 8.91
C ARG A 99 -10.69 11.41 9.72
N SER A 100 -10.24 10.34 9.10
CA SER A 100 -9.37 9.36 9.75
C SER A 100 -8.46 8.73 8.71
N VAL A 101 -7.28 8.35 9.16
CA VAL A 101 -6.28 7.69 8.33
C VAL A 101 -5.85 6.41 9.03
N ILE A 102 -5.86 5.31 8.30
CA ILE A 102 -5.37 4.03 8.80
C ILE A 102 -4.10 3.69 8.03
N TYR A 103 -3.04 3.43 8.79
CA TYR A 103 -1.79 2.94 8.25
C TYR A 103 -1.59 1.50 8.73
N PHE A 104 -1.56 0.55 7.81
CA PHE A 104 -1.45 -0.86 8.16
C PHE A 104 -0.58 -1.60 7.14
N ARG A 105 -0.14 -2.78 7.53
CA ARG A 105 0.66 -3.66 6.69
C ARG A 105 0.04 -5.06 6.70
N ASN A 106 -0.24 -5.57 5.52
CA ASN A 106 -0.67 -6.97 5.36
C ASN A 106 0.56 -7.87 5.25
N TYR A 107 0.44 -9.07 5.80
CA TYR A 107 1.47 -10.09 5.67
C TYR A 107 0.83 -11.41 5.19
N GLY A 108 1.35 -11.91 4.09
CA GLY A 108 0.89 -13.18 3.52
C GLY A 108 -0.44 -13.08 2.77
N PRO A 109 -0.76 -14.09 1.95
CA PRO A 109 -1.95 -14.07 1.10
C PRO A 109 -3.26 -14.12 1.88
N GLU A 110 -3.27 -14.73 3.05
CA GLU A 110 -4.46 -14.86 3.88
C GLU A 110 -4.92 -13.54 4.48
N SER A 111 -4.05 -12.55 4.55
CA SER A 111 -4.38 -11.21 5.05
C SER A 111 -5.10 -10.35 4.02
N GLY A 112 -5.31 -10.84 2.81
CA GLY A 112 -5.89 -10.08 1.70
C GLY A 112 -4.87 -9.40 0.80
N GLY A 113 -3.58 -9.58 1.05
CA GLY A 113 -2.53 -9.09 0.17
C GLY A 113 -2.54 -9.85 -1.15
N SER A 114 -2.62 -9.13 -2.27
CA SER A 114 -2.63 -9.73 -3.61
C SER A 114 -1.25 -9.84 -4.22
N GLN A 115 -0.25 -9.22 -3.62
CA GLN A 115 1.13 -9.21 -4.09
C GLN A 115 2.06 -9.72 -2.99
N ARG A 116 3.10 -10.42 -3.40
CA ARG A 116 4.15 -10.88 -2.49
C ARG A 116 5.21 -9.80 -2.22
N HIS A 117 5.22 -8.81 -3.06
CA HIS A 117 6.19 -7.71 -2.98
C HIS A 117 5.97 -6.85 -1.75
#